data_411bb9bd2c5af17ccd426556c48f4879
#
_entry.id   411bb9bd2c5af17ccd426556c48f4879
#
_cell.length_a   1.000
_cell.length_b   1.000
_cell.length_c   1.000
_cell.angle_alpha   90.00
_cell.angle_beta   90.00
_cell.angle_gamma   90.00
#
_symmetry.space_group_name_H-M   'P 1'
#
loop_
_entity.id
_entity.type
_entity.pdbx_description
1 polymer ?
#
loop_
_entity_poly.entity_id
_entity_poly.type
_entity_poly.pdbx_seq_one_letter_code
_entity_poly.pdbx_strand_id
1 'polypeptide(L)'
;KPGASYSPVVLAGEARGMSTAIFALPAGKYLVTVLAPGFKLGGTWVTVPPGADVTAEVKLHPHPLPLSRIRVHVFHDNHPVNGEDDFPLETGLEGFRITVTDAVGEVTVDYFGNPLGTAYERAPEGNIVLDEFGRPVPIPGTGGVILTDAAGNALIDNLAPGKYRVQAIPPDGTDWIQTTTIEGTHVIDAWIEEGNDGYSPREGFQAPLVWIGFVRPLDFPSPGSENTGTIKGRVRTIIEFIPPFKPLTLGEPVDRPWLALSDIGADDQQVYTGRGNSDGTFLIPNVPPGVYQLAIWDEPLDHIISFRTVEVGPNQTVDLGEIGIPRWFGYIRGTAFVDLDGDGVWEEGEPGSPNVAVKTRFKDGSVQYTTVTDPQ
;
A
#
# COMPACT_ATOMS: atom_id res chain seq x y z
N LYS A 1 1.04 -23.33 -5.04
CA LYS A 1 -0.27 -23.93 -4.71
C LYS A 1 -1.25 -22.80 -4.68
N PRO A 2 -2.43 -22.88 -5.34
CA PRO A 2 -3.50 -21.90 -5.10
C PRO A 2 -3.68 -21.82 -3.58
N GLY A 3 -3.71 -20.61 -3.05
CA GLY A 3 -3.86 -20.38 -1.63
C GLY A 3 -5.00 -21.23 -1.09
N ALA A 4 -4.77 -21.94 -0.01
CA ALA A 4 -5.79 -22.79 0.58
C ALA A 4 -7.01 -21.92 0.85
N SER A 5 -8.12 -22.19 0.16
CA SER A 5 -9.39 -21.58 0.49
C SER A 5 -9.73 -22.00 1.91
N TYR A 6 -9.76 -21.06 2.85
CA TYR A 6 -10.20 -21.35 4.22
C TYR A 6 -11.71 -21.59 4.31
N SER A 7 -12.43 -21.41 3.22
CA SER A 7 -13.84 -21.73 3.14
C SER A 7 -14.01 -23.13 2.55
N PRO A 8 -14.66 -24.05 3.25
CA PRO A 8 -14.86 -25.41 2.74
C PRO A 8 -15.72 -25.37 1.47
N VAL A 9 -15.44 -26.29 0.55
CA VAL A 9 -16.32 -26.52 -0.59
C VAL A 9 -17.62 -27.16 -0.07
N VAL A 10 -18.71 -26.43 -0.19
CA VAL A 10 -20.03 -26.87 0.26
C VAL A 10 -20.67 -27.80 -0.78
N LEU A 11 -20.53 -27.44 -2.06
CA LEU A 11 -21.07 -28.18 -3.19
C LEU A 11 -20.25 -27.94 -4.45
N ALA A 12 -20.09 -28.95 -5.28
CA ALA A 12 -19.49 -28.87 -6.60
C ALA A 12 -20.37 -29.52 -7.64
N GLY A 13 -20.37 -29.01 -8.86
CA GLY A 13 -21.17 -29.54 -9.96
C GLY A 13 -20.68 -29.01 -11.31
N GLU A 14 -21.28 -29.46 -12.38
CA GLU A 14 -20.98 -29.05 -13.74
C GLU A 14 -22.15 -28.26 -14.33
N ALA A 15 -21.83 -27.13 -14.96
CA ALA A 15 -22.81 -26.45 -15.82
C ALA A 15 -22.91 -27.18 -17.16
N ARG A 16 -24.15 -27.40 -17.65
CA ARG A 16 -24.43 -28.08 -18.90
C ARG A 16 -25.36 -27.22 -19.79
N GLY A 17 -25.32 -27.50 -21.07
CA GLY A 17 -26.12 -26.79 -22.05
C GLY A 17 -25.72 -25.32 -22.17
N MET A 18 -26.64 -24.40 -21.88
CA MET A 18 -26.37 -22.95 -21.96
C MET A 18 -25.55 -22.41 -20.78
N SER A 19 -24.66 -23.21 -20.21
CA SER A 19 -23.76 -22.85 -19.09
C SER A 19 -24.53 -22.48 -17.81
N THR A 20 -25.63 -23.17 -17.52
CA THR A 20 -26.40 -22.99 -16.30
C THR A 20 -26.26 -24.19 -15.38
N ALA A 21 -26.07 -23.94 -14.09
CA ALA A 21 -26.11 -24.94 -13.04
C ALA A 21 -27.09 -24.51 -11.94
N ILE A 22 -27.82 -25.46 -11.37
CA ILE A 22 -28.79 -25.22 -10.30
C ILE A 22 -28.31 -25.97 -9.06
N PHE A 23 -28.24 -25.28 -7.94
CA PHE A 23 -27.85 -25.83 -6.65
C PHE A 23 -28.91 -25.56 -5.58
N ALA A 24 -29.22 -26.56 -4.79
CA ALA A 24 -30.02 -26.39 -3.59
C ALA A 24 -29.06 -26.08 -2.42
N LEU A 25 -29.12 -24.85 -1.92
CA LEU A 25 -28.25 -24.36 -0.85
C LEU A 25 -29.09 -23.85 0.32
N PRO A 26 -28.68 -24.10 1.57
CA PRO A 26 -29.25 -23.43 2.74
C PRO A 26 -29.14 -21.92 2.64
N ALA A 27 -29.93 -21.20 3.43
CA ALA A 27 -29.72 -19.75 3.55
C ALA A 27 -28.29 -19.42 4.04
N GLY A 28 -27.64 -18.46 3.40
CA GLY A 28 -26.26 -18.13 3.72
C GLY A 28 -25.57 -17.28 2.66
N LYS A 29 -24.31 -16.96 2.92
CA LYS A 29 -23.44 -16.25 1.98
C LYS A 29 -22.40 -17.22 1.41
N TYR A 30 -22.32 -17.30 0.08
CA TYR A 30 -21.50 -18.24 -0.66
C TYR A 30 -20.59 -17.52 -1.65
N LEU A 31 -19.38 -18.04 -1.84
CA LEU A 31 -18.55 -17.73 -2.99
C LEU A 31 -18.79 -18.79 -4.07
N VAL A 32 -19.33 -18.38 -5.18
CA VAL A 32 -19.47 -19.24 -6.37
C VAL A 32 -18.25 -19.06 -7.24
N THR A 33 -17.51 -20.14 -7.49
CA THR A 33 -16.34 -20.13 -8.38
C THR A 33 -16.61 -21.03 -9.59
N VAL A 34 -16.16 -20.59 -10.76
CA VAL A 34 -16.32 -21.33 -12.01
C VAL A 34 -14.96 -21.54 -12.66
N LEU A 35 -14.65 -22.79 -12.98
CA LEU A 35 -13.49 -23.19 -13.75
C LEU A 35 -13.95 -23.76 -15.09
N ALA A 36 -13.46 -23.21 -16.19
CA ALA A 36 -13.70 -23.72 -17.53
C ALA A 36 -12.39 -23.79 -18.35
N PRO A 37 -12.20 -24.81 -19.19
CA PRO A 37 -11.03 -24.90 -20.06
C PRO A 37 -10.94 -23.68 -20.98
N GLY A 38 -9.76 -23.09 -21.08
CA GLY A 38 -9.50 -21.92 -21.93
C GLY A 38 -9.93 -20.58 -21.29
N PHE A 39 -10.38 -20.57 -20.01
CA PHE A 39 -10.76 -19.38 -19.30
C PHE A 39 -10.01 -19.25 -17.96
N LYS A 40 -9.83 -18.03 -17.51
CA LYS A 40 -9.39 -17.70 -16.16
C LYS A 40 -10.47 -18.14 -15.16
N LEU A 41 -10.06 -18.62 -13.98
CA LEU A 41 -10.98 -18.88 -12.87
C LEU A 41 -11.77 -17.61 -12.54
N GLY A 42 -13.08 -17.70 -12.63
CA GLY A 42 -13.98 -16.61 -12.25
C GLY A 42 -14.76 -16.92 -10.98
N GLY A 43 -15.30 -15.91 -10.33
CA GLY A 43 -16.11 -16.08 -9.14
C GLY A 43 -16.94 -14.85 -8.79
N THR A 44 -18.00 -15.07 -8.02
CA THR A 44 -18.86 -14.02 -7.48
C THR A 44 -19.41 -14.40 -6.12
N TRP A 45 -19.69 -13.41 -5.29
CA TRP A 45 -20.39 -13.63 -4.04
C TRP A 45 -21.89 -13.62 -4.24
N VAL A 46 -22.58 -14.56 -3.59
CA VAL A 46 -24.05 -14.64 -3.60
C VAL A 46 -24.56 -14.81 -2.17
N THR A 47 -25.62 -14.10 -1.84
CA THR A 47 -26.36 -14.29 -0.59
C THR A 47 -27.68 -14.97 -0.92
N VAL A 48 -27.93 -16.13 -0.31
CA VAL A 48 -29.18 -16.90 -0.44
C VAL A 48 -30.03 -16.63 0.79
N PRO A 49 -31.14 -15.87 0.68
CA PRO A 49 -32.11 -15.70 1.77
C PRO A 49 -32.89 -16.97 2.05
N PRO A 50 -33.49 -17.13 3.24
CA PRO A 50 -34.35 -18.28 3.54
C PRO A 50 -35.50 -18.39 2.57
N GLY A 51 -35.62 -19.56 1.92
CA GLY A 51 -36.77 -19.90 1.02
C GLY A 51 -36.83 -19.12 -0.29
N ALA A 52 -35.73 -18.45 -0.69
CA ALA A 52 -35.68 -17.68 -1.93
C ALA A 52 -34.77 -18.33 -2.98
N ASP A 53 -35.16 -18.22 -4.24
CA ASP A 53 -34.30 -18.52 -5.38
C ASP A 53 -33.46 -17.29 -5.73
N VAL A 54 -32.17 -17.50 -5.96
CA VAL A 54 -31.23 -16.45 -6.31
C VAL A 54 -30.48 -16.84 -7.57
N THR A 55 -30.33 -15.90 -8.50
CA THR A 55 -29.50 -16.07 -9.70
C THR A 55 -28.21 -15.33 -9.50
N ALA A 56 -27.08 -16.00 -9.78
CA ALA A 56 -25.75 -15.40 -9.82
C ALA A 56 -25.16 -15.56 -11.22
N GLU A 57 -24.59 -14.47 -11.74
CA GLU A 57 -23.83 -14.48 -12.99
C GLU A 57 -22.36 -14.44 -12.68
N VAL A 58 -21.58 -15.33 -13.31
CA VAL A 58 -20.11 -15.34 -13.22
C VAL A 58 -19.55 -15.09 -14.61
N LYS A 59 -18.90 -13.96 -14.79
CA LYS A 59 -18.22 -13.62 -16.03
C LYS A 59 -16.85 -14.29 -16.07
N LEU A 60 -16.57 -15.02 -17.15
CA LEU A 60 -15.29 -15.66 -17.40
C LEU A 60 -14.52 -14.92 -18.50
N HIS A 61 -13.22 -14.81 -18.31
CA HIS A 61 -12.32 -14.18 -19.26
C HIS A 61 -11.50 -15.25 -19.99
N PRO A 62 -11.48 -15.26 -21.34
CA PRO A 62 -10.74 -16.26 -22.11
C PRO A 62 -9.23 -16.05 -21.98
N HIS A 63 -8.48 -17.13 -22.08
CA HIS A 63 -7.04 -17.08 -22.30
C HIS A 63 -6.70 -16.98 -23.79
N PRO A 64 -5.57 -16.33 -24.17
CA PRO A 64 -4.64 -15.62 -23.29
C PRO A 64 -5.25 -14.30 -22.78
N LEU A 65 -4.96 -13.98 -21.52
CA LEU A 65 -5.32 -12.68 -20.98
C LEU A 65 -4.45 -11.59 -21.63
N PRO A 66 -4.97 -10.36 -21.76
CA PRO A 66 -4.13 -9.25 -22.20
C PRO A 66 -3.01 -9.02 -21.19
N LEU A 67 -1.82 -8.73 -21.71
CA LEU A 67 -0.67 -8.41 -20.88
C LEU A 67 -0.79 -7.01 -20.33
N SER A 68 -0.26 -6.83 -19.16
CA SER A 68 -0.24 -5.56 -18.45
C SER A 68 1.16 -5.21 -17.96
N ARG A 69 1.30 -3.98 -17.48
CA ARG A 69 2.55 -3.45 -16.96
C ARG A 69 2.31 -2.49 -15.82
N ILE A 70 3.32 -2.35 -14.96
CA ILE A 70 3.37 -1.34 -13.91
C ILE A 70 4.59 -0.48 -14.18
N ARG A 71 4.42 0.84 -14.15
CA ARG A 71 5.50 1.81 -14.15
C ARG A 71 5.75 2.26 -12.72
N VAL A 72 7.01 2.34 -12.36
CA VAL A 72 7.43 2.83 -11.04
C VAL A 72 8.33 4.03 -11.23
N HIS A 73 8.11 5.06 -10.45
CA HIS A 73 9.01 6.20 -10.34
C HIS A 73 9.42 6.36 -8.87
N VAL A 74 10.71 6.30 -8.61
CA VAL A 74 11.30 6.54 -7.28
C VAL A 74 12.02 7.87 -7.32
N PHE A 75 11.69 8.77 -6.41
CA PHE A 75 12.16 10.16 -6.43
C PHE A 75 12.68 10.62 -5.08
N HIS A 76 13.49 11.67 -5.11
CA HIS A 76 14.00 12.36 -3.92
C HIS A 76 12.98 13.41 -3.48
N ASP A 77 12.17 13.07 -2.50
CA ASP A 77 11.10 13.91 -1.92
C ASP A 77 11.73 15.00 -1.05
N ASN A 78 12.14 16.10 -1.66
CA ASN A 78 12.91 17.16 -1.01
C ASN A 78 12.56 18.60 -1.43
N HIS A 79 11.47 18.81 -2.15
CA HIS A 79 10.98 20.13 -2.59
C HIS A 79 9.45 20.26 -2.66
N PRO A 80 8.71 20.27 -1.53
CA PRO A 80 9.08 19.98 -0.14
C PRO A 80 9.04 18.49 0.21
N VAL A 81 9.43 18.11 1.42
CA VAL A 81 9.17 16.75 1.93
C VAL A 81 7.68 16.62 2.21
N ASN A 82 6.94 15.96 1.31
CA ASN A 82 5.48 15.87 1.38
C ASN A 82 4.90 14.51 0.95
N GLY A 83 5.73 13.60 0.41
CA GLY A 83 5.32 12.28 -0.09
C GLY A 83 4.77 12.29 -1.52
N GLU A 84 4.78 13.42 -2.22
CA GLU A 84 4.33 13.61 -3.60
C GLU A 84 5.53 14.00 -4.47
N ASP A 85 5.46 13.74 -5.78
CA ASP A 85 6.51 14.09 -6.75
C ASP A 85 6.27 15.50 -7.28
N ASP A 86 7.09 16.45 -6.85
CA ASP A 86 7.04 17.85 -7.23
C ASP A 86 7.95 18.14 -8.45
N PHE A 87 7.65 17.43 -9.55
CA PHE A 87 8.36 17.62 -10.82
C PHE A 87 8.25 19.08 -11.33
N PRO A 88 9.35 19.71 -11.84
CA PRO A 88 10.66 19.14 -12.14
C PRO A 88 11.72 19.38 -11.05
N LEU A 89 11.34 19.83 -9.86
CA LEU A 89 12.29 20.17 -8.79
C LEU A 89 12.91 18.94 -8.15
N GLU A 90 12.16 17.86 -8.09
CA GLU A 90 12.59 16.59 -7.52
C GLU A 90 13.19 15.67 -8.57
N THR A 91 14.24 14.96 -8.18
CA THR A 91 15.01 14.12 -9.08
C THR A 91 14.75 12.65 -8.83
N GLY A 92 14.74 11.85 -9.91
CA GLY A 92 14.65 10.42 -9.80
C GLY A 92 15.85 9.80 -9.09
N LEU A 93 15.61 8.66 -8.43
CA LEU A 93 16.61 7.92 -7.66
C LEU A 93 16.97 6.61 -8.33
N GLU A 94 18.26 6.46 -8.69
CA GLU A 94 18.80 5.27 -9.36
C GLU A 94 19.09 4.12 -8.38
N GLY A 95 18.96 2.88 -8.86
CA GLY A 95 19.46 1.70 -8.17
C GLY A 95 18.54 1.14 -7.07
N PHE A 96 17.34 1.66 -6.92
CA PHE A 96 16.34 1.09 -6.02
C PHE A 96 15.80 -0.22 -6.58
N ARG A 97 15.79 -1.26 -5.75
CA ARG A 97 15.25 -2.56 -6.15
C ARG A 97 13.73 -2.56 -6.01
N ILE A 98 13.05 -2.85 -7.10
CA ILE A 98 11.60 -2.95 -7.14
C ILE A 98 11.19 -4.39 -6.93
N THR A 99 10.32 -4.62 -5.95
CA THR A 99 9.67 -5.91 -5.70
C THR A 99 8.17 -5.79 -5.93
N VAL A 100 7.58 -6.89 -6.38
CA VAL A 100 6.14 -7.00 -6.64
C VAL A 100 5.60 -8.17 -5.84
N THR A 101 4.48 -7.98 -5.18
CA THR A 101 3.77 -9.04 -4.48
C THR A 101 2.31 -9.10 -4.94
N ASP A 102 1.71 -10.28 -4.88
CA ASP A 102 0.28 -10.50 -5.05
C ASP A 102 -0.33 -11.14 -3.80
N ALA A 103 -1.54 -11.66 -3.89
CA ALA A 103 -2.22 -12.31 -2.77
C ALA A 103 -1.54 -13.63 -2.30
N VAL A 104 -0.63 -14.17 -3.10
CA VAL A 104 0.07 -15.45 -2.83
C VAL A 104 1.46 -15.20 -2.24
N GLY A 105 2.11 -14.09 -2.63
CA GLY A 105 3.44 -13.73 -2.19
C GLY A 105 4.22 -12.93 -3.24
N GLU A 106 5.54 -13.01 -3.21
CA GLU A 106 6.41 -12.32 -4.16
C GLU A 106 6.23 -12.88 -5.57
N VAL A 107 6.00 -11.97 -6.53
CA VAL A 107 5.91 -12.28 -7.95
C VAL A 107 7.32 -12.25 -8.53
N THR A 108 7.87 -13.43 -8.84
CA THR A 108 9.23 -13.58 -9.36
C THR A 108 9.28 -13.90 -10.85
N VAL A 109 8.13 -14.23 -11.45
CA VAL A 109 8.00 -14.58 -12.86
C VAL A 109 6.91 -13.75 -13.53
N ASP A 110 7.08 -13.53 -14.83
CA ASP A 110 6.10 -12.86 -15.67
C ASP A 110 4.96 -13.81 -16.11
N TYR A 111 4.05 -13.32 -16.96
CA TYR A 111 2.94 -14.08 -17.50
C TYR A 111 3.37 -15.36 -18.25
N PHE A 112 4.57 -15.38 -18.85
CA PHE A 112 5.10 -16.49 -19.63
C PHE A 112 5.91 -17.48 -18.79
N GLY A 113 6.10 -17.21 -17.50
CA GLY A 113 6.85 -18.05 -16.57
C GLY A 113 8.36 -17.79 -16.56
N ASN A 114 8.83 -16.74 -17.22
CA ASN A 114 10.24 -16.33 -17.17
C ASN A 114 10.47 -15.36 -15.98
N PRO A 115 11.72 -15.18 -15.52
CA PRO A 115 12.02 -14.23 -14.47
C PRO A 115 11.43 -12.84 -14.76
N LEU A 116 10.87 -12.20 -13.74
CA LEU A 116 10.26 -10.87 -13.88
C LEU A 116 11.27 -9.87 -14.47
N GLY A 117 10.84 -9.02 -15.40
CA GLY A 117 11.73 -8.10 -16.13
C GLY A 117 12.43 -8.72 -17.35
N THR A 118 12.11 -9.96 -17.71
CA THR A 118 12.59 -10.58 -18.97
C THR A 118 12.11 -9.76 -20.16
N ALA A 119 13.05 -9.35 -21.03
CA ALA A 119 12.74 -8.77 -22.31
C ALA A 119 12.56 -9.85 -23.37
N TYR A 120 11.72 -9.60 -24.35
CA TYR A 120 11.43 -10.55 -25.43
C TYR A 120 11.78 -9.95 -26.78
N GLU A 121 12.19 -10.82 -27.72
CA GLU A 121 12.37 -10.42 -29.12
C GLU A 121 11.05 -9.88 -29.67
N ARG A 122 11.16 -8.81 -30.46
CA ARG A 122 10.00 -8.19 -31.10
C ARG A 122 10.20 -8.10 -32.61
N ALA A 123 9.14 -8.40 -33.33
CA ALA A 123 9.08 -8.14 -34.78
C ALA A 123 9.09 -6.62 -35.03
N PRO A 124 9.38 -6.17 -36.28
CA PRO A 124 9.37 -4.76 -36.64
C PRO A 124 8.04 -4.03 -36.30
N GLU A 125 6.94 -4.77 -36.32
CA GLU A 125 5.60 -4.27 -35.99
C GLU A 125 5.35 -4.16 -34.47
N GLY A 126 6.35 -4.54 -33.62
CA GLY A 126 6.28 -4.46 -32.16
C GLY A 126 5.70 -5.69 -31.46
N ASN A 127 5.18 -6.68 -32.20
CA ASN A 127 4.67 -7.91 -31.61
C ASN A 127 5.80 -8.80 -31.07
N ILE A 128 5.54 -9.52 -29.98
CA ILE A 128 6.49 -10.49 -29.43
C ILE A 128 6.69 -11.62 -30.43
N VAL A 129 7.96 -11.98 -30.71
CA VAL A 129 8.33 -13.14 -31.54
C VAL A 129 8.07 -14.42 -30.75
N LEU A 130 7.41 -15.37 -31.40
CA LEU A 130 7.14 -16.69 -30.82
C LEU A 130 8.03 -17.76 -31.48
N ASP A 131 8.46 -18.74 -30.69
CA ASP A 131 9.18 -19.92 -31.18
C ASP A 131 8.22 -20.90 -31.91
N GLU A 132 8.76 -22.03 -32.39
CA GLU A 132 7.99 -23.08 -33.08
C GLU A 132 6.89 -23.74 -32.22
N PHE A 133 6.95 -23.55 -30.89
CA PHE A 133 5.97 -24.04 -29.93
C PHE A 133 4.98 -22.94 -29.48
N GLY A 134 5.04 -21.74 -30.07
CA GLY A 134 4.19 -20.59 -29.72
C GLY A 134 4.58 -19.92 -28.43
N ARG A 135 5.80 -20.06 -27.92
CA ARG A 135 6.30 -19.44 -26.71
C ARG A 135 7.11 -18.18 -27.06
N PRO A 136 7.02 -17.09 -26.27
CA PRO A 136 7.85 -15.91 -26.44
C PRO A 136 9.34 -16.23 -26.39
N VAL A 137 10.12 -15.63 -27.30
CA VAL A 137 11.57 -15.79 -27.35
C VAL A 137 12.22 -14.78 -26.40
N PRO A 138 12.78 -15.22 -25.25
CA PRO A 138 13.41 -14.30 -24.31
C PRO A 138 14.78 -13.82 -24.84
N ILE A 139 15.12 -12.56 -24.56
CA ILE A 139 16.45 -12.03 -24.84
C ILE A 139 17.39 -12.51 -23.72
N PRO A 140 18.47 -13.25 -24.05
CA PRO A 140 19.39 -13.80 -23.05
C PRO A 140 19.99 -12.71 -22.14
N GLY A 141 20.10 -13.01 -20.84
CA GLY A 141 20.69 -12.10 -19.85
C GLY A 141 19.78 -10.98 -19.37
N THR A 142 18.50 -11.00 -19.74
CA THR A 142 17.49 -10.09 -19.21
C THR A 142 16.62 -10.80 -18.16
N GLY A 143 15.97 -10.00 -17.29
CA GLY A 143 15.12 -10.52 -16.21
C GLY A 143 15.87 -10.79 -14.90
N GLY A 144 15.10 -10.95 -13.82
CA GLY A 144 15.58 -11.16 -12.46
C GLY A 144 15.36 -9.94 -11.57
N VAL A 145 16.40 -9.20 -11.26
CA VAL A 145 16.29 -8.02 -10.39
C VAL A 145 15.90 -6.80 -11.21
N ILE A 146 14.81 -6.13 -10.80
CA ILE A 146 14.37 -4.86 -11.39
C ILE A 146 14.93 -3.73 -10.55
N LEU A 147 15.70 -2.85 -11.18
CA LEU A 147 16.27 -1.64 -10.56
C LEU A 147 15.73 -0.40 -11.27
N THR A 148 15.63 0.69 -10.52
CA THR A 148 15.36 2.00 -11.12
C THR A 148 16.58 2.51 -11.91
N ASP A 149 16.31 3.16 -13.03
CA ASP A 149 17.31 3.82 -13.87
C ASP A 149 17.75 5.18 -13.29
N ALA A 150 18.65 5.86 -14.00
CA ALA A 150 19.17 7.17 -13.58
C ALA A 150 18.10 8.27 -13.49
N ALA A 151 16.93 8.07 -14.09
CA ALA A 151 15.79 8.96 -13.96
C ALA A 151 14.77 8.47 -12.90
N GLY A 152 15.14 7.48 -12.09
CA GLY A 152 14.29 6.92 -11.05
C GLY A 152 13.18 5.98 -11.57
N ASN A 153 13.19 5.62 -12.86
CA ASN A 153 12.11 4.84 -13.45
C ASN A 153 12.42 3.34 -13.48
N ALA A 154 11.40 2.54 -13.25
CA ALA A 154 11.44 1.11 -13.52
C ALA A 154 10.15 0.66 -14.24
N LEU A 155 10.26 -0.37 -15.07
CA LEU A 155 9.14 -0.96 -15.78
C LEU A 155 9.02 -2.44 -15.43
N ILE A 156 7.86 -2.84 -14.96
CA ILE A 156 7.48 -4.23 -14.75
C ILE A 156 6.51 -4.60 -15.87
N ASP A 157 6.97 -5.31 -16.87
CA ASP A 157 6.20 -5.65 -18.06
C ASP A 157 5.74 -7.11 -18.04
N ASN A 158 4.83 -7.46 -18.94
CA ASN A 158 4.31 -8.80 -19.15
C ASN A 158 3.66 -9.44 -17.91
N LEU A 159 2.94 -8.64 -17.14
CA LEU A 159 2.13 -9.14 -16.02
C LEU A 159 0.77 -9.63 -16.51
N ALA A 160 0.21 -10.63 -15.83
CA ALA A 160 -1.22 -10.92 -15.93
C ALA A 160 -2.04 -9.83 -15.22
N PRO A 161 -3.32 -9.65 -15.58
CA PRO A 161 -4.24 -8.85 -14.76
C PRO A 161 -4.31 -9.41 -13.34
N GLY A 162 -4.26 -8.51 -12.35
CA GLY A 162 -4.29 -8.92 -10.95
C GLY A 162 -4.17 -7.75 -9.99
N LYS A 163 -4.24 -8.07 -8.71
CA LYS A 163 -3.97 -7.15 -7.61
C LYS A 163 -2.53 -7.30 -7.18
N TYR A 164 -1.73 -6.32 -7.48
CA TYR A 164 -0.32 -6.28 -7.15
C TYR A 164 -0.04 -5.21 -6.10
N ARG A 165 1.07 -5.38 -5.41
CA ARG A 165 1.66 -4.39 -4.52
C ARG A 165 3.12 -4.21 -4.91
N VAL A 166 3.56 -2.97 -4.95
CA VAL A 166 4.92 -2.59 -5.34
C VAL A 166 5.64 -2.00 -4.15
N GLN A 167 6.89 -2.39 -3.96
CA GLN A 167 7.78 -1.83 -2.97
C GLN A 167 9.10 -1.45 -3.64
N ALA A 168 9.63 -0.28 -3.29
CA ALA A 168 11.00 0.10 -3.61
C ALA A 168 11.88 -0.12 -2.39
N ILE A 169 13.00 -0.80 -2.58
CA ILE A 169 13.98 -1.10 -1.54
C ILE A 169 15.24 -0.31 -1.87
N PRO A 170 15.67 0.58 -0.97
CA PRO A 170 16.89 1.36 -1.16
C PRO A 170 18.13 0.48 -1.37
N PRO A 171 19.17 0.99 -2.04
CA PRO A 171 20.47 0.31 -2.10
C PRO A 171 21.04 0.04 -0.70
N ASP A 172 21.67 -1.13 -0.53
CA ASP A 172 22.24 -1.53 0.75
C ASP A 172 23.23 -0.50 1.31
N GLY A 173 23.16 -0.25 2.60
CA GLY A 173 24.06 0.68 3.31
C GLY A 173 23.74 2.16 3.08
N THR A 174 22.61 2.48 2.49
CA THR A 174 22.10 3.84 2.37
C THR A 174 21.12 4.17 3.50
N ASP A 175 20.89 5.45 3.72
CA ASP A 175 20.05 5.99 4.79
C ASP A 175 18.73 6.60 4.27
N TRP A 176 18.25 6.11 3.12
CA TRP A 176 16.99 6.54 2.55
C TRP A 176 15.78 6.14 3.42
N ILE A 177 14.88 7.08 3.62
CA ILE A 177 13.66 6.96 4.41
C ILE A 177 12.48 7.22 3.50
N GLN A 178 11.57 6.27 3.40
CA GLN A 178 10.37 6.43 2.59
C GLN A 178 9.42 7.46 3.20
N THR A 179 8.84 8.29 2.36
CA THR A 179 7.86 9.33 2.71
C THR A 179 6.49 9.06 2.11
N THR A 180 6.45 8.52 0.89
CA THR A 180 5.19 8.22 0.19
C THR A 180 4.52 6.96 0.72
N THR A 181 3.23 7.07 1.00
CA THR A 181 2.33 5.94 1.25
C THR A 181 0.91 6.32 0.85
N ILE A 182 0.11 5.35 0.38
CA ILE A 182 -1.32 5.55 0.11
C ILE A 182 -2.19 4.82 1.12
N GLU A 183 -1.63 3.86 1.85
CA GLU A 183 -2.40 2.97 2.71
C GLU A 183 -1.73 2.72 4.07
N GLY A 184 -0.81 3.58 4.47
CA GLY A 184 -0.10 3.42 5.74
C GLY A 184 0.86 2.23 5.75
N THR A 185 1.49 1.92 4.61
CA THR A 185 2.48 0.84 4.47
C THR A 185 3.59 1.26 3.51
N HIS A 186 4.72 0.51 3.53
CA HIS A 186 5.82 0.70 2.57
C HIS A 186 5.49 0.20 1.15
N VAL A 187 4.40 -0.51 0.97
CA VAL A 187 3.96 -1.01 -0.33
C VAL A 187 2.85 -0.14 -0.89
N ILE A 188 2.83 0.01 -2.20
CA ILE A 188 1.82 0.78 -2.93
C ILE A 188 1.01 -0.18 -3.79
N ASP A 189 -0.30 -0.13 -3.69
CA ASP A 189 -1.19 -0.94 -4.51
C ASP A 189 -1.13 -0.52 -5.98
N ALA A 190 -0.96 -1.52 -6.85
CA ALA A 190 -0.98 -1.36 -8.30
C ALA A 190 -1.94 -2.41 -8.88
N TRP A 191 -3.24 -2.17 -8.71
CA TRP A 191 -4.26 -3.13 -9.11
C TRP A 191 -4.60 -3.00 -10.59
N ILE A 192 -4.48 -4.12 -11.29
CA ILE A 192 -4.82 -4.27 -12.69
C ILE A 192 -5.91 -5.31 -12.77
N GLU A 193 -7.15 -4.90 -12.58
CA GLU A 193 -8.31 -5.79 -12.58
C GLU A 193 -9.03 -5.79 -13.91
N GLU A 194 -9.36 -6.99 -14.39
CA GLU A 194 -10.23 -7.15 -15.55
C GLU A 194 -11.65 -6.64 -15.26
N GLY A 195 -12.22 -5.97 -16.24
CA GLY A 195 -13.58 -5.46 -16.13
C GLY A 195 -13.73 -4.18 -15.31
N ASN A 196 -12.63 -3.64 -14.80
CA ASN A 196 -12.61 -2.29 -14.27
C ASN A 196 -12.42 -1.30 -15.43
N ASP A 197 -13.16 -0.20 -15.46
CA ASP A 197 -13.02 0.83 -16.52
C ASP A 197 -11.60 1.39 -16.63
N GLY A 198 -10.81 1.30 -15.56
CA GLY A 198 -9.39 1.64 -15.51
C GLY A 198 -8.45 0.62 -16.14
N TYR A 199 -8.90 -0.63 -16.32
CA TYR A 199 -8.08 -1.70 -16.90
C TYR A 199 -8.25 -1.84 -18.41
N SER A 200 -9.33 -1.37 -18.98
CA SER A 200 -9.52 -1.46 -20.43
C SER A 200 -8.35 -0.77 -21.13
N PRO A 201 -7.56 -1.46 -21.99
CA PRO A 201 -6.48 -0.85 -22.75
C PRO A 201 -7.09 0.06 -23.81
N ARG A 202 -7.58 1.22 -23.40
CA ARG A 202 -7.94 2.28 -24.34
C ARG A 202 -6.66 2.84 -24.91
N GLU A 203 -6.66 3.07 -26.20
CA GLU A 203 -5.56 3.74 -26.89
C GLU A 203 -5.24 5.04 -26.15
N GLY A 204 -4.00 5.19 -25.66
CA GLY A 204 -3.58 6.33 -24.84
C GLY A 204 -3.76 6.19 -23.31
N PHE A 205 -4.34 5.10 -22.81
CA PHE A 205 -4.41 4.88 -21.37
C PHE A 205 -3.06 4.37 -20.86
N GLN A 206 -2.46 5.09 -19.92
CA GLN A 206 -1.19 4.68 -19.32
C GLN A 206 -1.43 3.56 -18.31
N ALA A 207 -0.50 2.60 -18.29
CA ALA A 207 -0.43 1.60 -17.22
C ALA A 207 -0.35 2.28 -15.86
N PRO A 208 -0.76 1.59 -14.76
CA PRO A 208 -0.60 2.13 -13.42
C PRO A 208 0.80 2.68 -13.21
N LEU A 209 0.87 3.88 -12.68
CA LEU A 209 2.11 4.54 -12.31
C LEU A 209 2.17 4.59 -10.79
N VAL A 210 3.23 4.02 -10.24
CA VAL A 210 3.50 3.99 -8.80
C VAL A 210 4.62 4.95 -8.50
N TRP A 211 4.35 5.95 -7.65
CA TRP A 211 5.35 6.90 -7.15
C TRP A 211 5.77 6.52 -5.74
N ILE A 212 7.07 6.56 -5.48
CA ILE A 212 7.60 6.27 -4.15
C ILE A 212 8.71 7.26 -3.84
N GLY A 213 8.43 8.20 -2.94
CA GLY A 213 9.37 9.21 -2.50
C GLY A 213 10.24 8.73 -1.35
N PHE A 214 11.49 9.18 -1.36
CA PHE A 214 12.46 8.95 -0.30
C PHE A 214 13.22 10.23 0.02
N VAL A 215 13.53 10.39 1.29
CA VAL A 215 14.35 11.49 1.80
C VAL A 215 15.55 10.93 2.55
N ARG A 216 16.60 11.75 2.73
CA ARG A 216 17.74 11.40 3.59
C ARG A 216 17.79 12.28 4.82
N PRO A 217 18.35 11.77 5.93
CA PRO A 217 18.71 12.61 7.06
C PRO A 217 19.59 13.77 6.61
N LEU A 218 19.29 14.93 7.11
CA LEU A 218 20.02 16.15 6.80
C LEU A 218 20.10 17.03 8.05
N ASP A 219 21.29 17.40 8.44
CA ASP A 219 21.49 18.33 9.54
C ASP A 219 21.74 19.75 8.99
N PHE A 220 21.34 20.76 9.77
CA PHE A 220 21.78 22.12 9.46
C PHE A 220 23.30 22.20 9.43
N PRO A 221 23.87 22.99 8.51
CA PRO A 221 25.29 23.22 8.48
C PRO A 221 25.77 23.66 9.86
N SER A 222 26.92 23.15 10.30
CA SER A 222 27.51 23.49 11.62
C SER A 222 27.53 25.00 11.89
N PRO A 223 27.28 25.40 13.16
CA PRO A 223 26.94 26.76 13.50
C PRO A 223 28.10 27.73 13.22
N GLY A 224 28.00 28.44 12.13
CA GLY A 224 28.72 29.68 11.86
C GLY A 224 27.76 30.87 11.79
N SER A 225 26.44 30.59 11.83
CA SER A 225 25.43 31.65 11.82
C SER A 225 25.09 32.06 13.25
N GLU A 226 25.45 33.30 13.57
CA GLU A 226 24.90 33.99 14.75
C GLU A 226 23.38 34.03 14.63
N ASN A 227 22.67 33.84 15.76
CA ASN A 227 21.24 34.02 15.89
C ASN A 227 20.34 32.85 15.44
N THR A 228 20.79 31.62 15.45
CA THR A 228 19.92 30.46 15.21
C THR A 228 18.91 30.24 16.35
N GLY A 229 17.73 29.75 15.99
CA GLY A 229 16.68 29.36 16.94
C GLY A 229 16.65 27.85 17.18
N THR A 230 15.61 27.43 17.87
CA THR A 230 15.34 26.02 18.20
C THR A 230 13.85 25.74 18.07
N ILE A 231 13.50 24.62 17.47
CA ILE A 231 12.10 24.11 17.46
C ILE A 231 12.03 22.89 18.35
N LYS A 232 11.01 22.80 19.18
CA LYS A 232 10.77 21.63 20.02
C LYS A 232 9.28 21.33 20.12
N GLY A 233 8.96 20.10 20.50
CA GLY A 233 7.57 19.65 20.69
C GLY A 233 7.51 18.18 21.03
N ARG A 234 6.30 17.63 21.00
CA ARG A 234 6.02 16.22 21.20
C ARG A 234 4.96 15.74 20.23
N VAL A 235 5.22 14.66 19.54
CA VAL A 235 4.30 14.05 18.56
C VAL A 235 3.49 12.94 19.22
N ARG A 236 2.18 12.99 19.03
CA ARG A 236 1.23 11.99 19.56
C ARG A 236 0.24 11.54 18.49
N THR A 237 -0.26 10.34 18.59
CA THR A 237 -1.35 9.85 17.75
C THR A 237 -2.65 10.58 18.05
N ILE A 238 -3.43 10.92 17.02
CA ILE A 238 -4.82 11.36 17.20
C ILE A 238 -5.69 10.11 17.36
N ILE A 239 -6.40 10.00 18.50
CA ILE A 239 -7.36 8.92 18.73
C ILE A 239 -8.72 9.29 18.12
N GLU A 240 -9.13 10.55 18.31
CA GLU A 240 -10.46 11.00 17.92
C GLU A 240 -10.45 12.49 17.55
N PHE A 241 -11.06 12.79 16.40
CA PHE A 241 -11.27 14.17 15.95
C PHE A 241 -12.61 14.24 15.20
N ILE A 242 -13.66 14.65 15.89
CA ILE A 242 -15.02 14.75 15.35
C ILE A 242 -15.57 16.17 15.63
N PRO A 243 -15.06 17.18 14.94
CA PRO A 243 -15.60 18.53 15.11
C PRO A 243 -17.04 18.62 14.52
N PRO A 244 -17.93 19.41 15.10
CA PRO A 244 -17.74 20.19 16.34
C PRO A 244 -18.07 19.42 17.62
N PHE A 245 -18.42 18.14 17.54
CA PHE A 245 -19.02 17.37 18.65
C PHE A 245 -18.01 16.92 19.70
N LYS A 246 -16.77 16.64 19.29
CA LYS A 246 -15.70 16.23 20.20
C LYS A 246 -14.42 16.99 19.92
N PRO A 247 -13.69 17.44 20.96
CA PRO A 247 -12.38 18.02 20.79
C PRO A 247 -11.37 16.95 20.32
N LEU A 248 -10.23 17.44 19.84
CA LEU A 248 -9.08 16.60 19.52
C LEU A 248 -8.64 15.82 20.76
N THR A 249 -8.63 14.49 20.66
CA THR A 249 -8.12 13.59 21.71
C THR A 249 -6.82 12.98 21.24
N LEU A 250 -5.76 13.23 22.01
CA LEU A 250 -4.43 12.69 21.75
C LEU A 250 -4.24 11.37 22.50
N GLY A 251 -3.66 10.39 21.82
CA GLY A 251 -3.32 9.07 22.31
C GLY A 251 -1.86 8.92 22.71
N GLU A 252 -1.29 7.78 22.39
CA GLU A 252 0.10 7.45 22.71
C GLU A 252 1.10 8.34 21.94
N PRO A 253 2.29 8.54 22.50
CA PRO A 253 3.38 9.15 21.76
C PRO A 253 3.73 8.36 20.50
N VAL A 254 4.13 9.06 19.45
CA VAL A 254 4.70 8.42 18.25
C VAL A 254 6.16 8.06 18.53
N ASP A 255 6.51 6.79 18.37
CA ASP A 255 7.89 6.32 18.60
C ASP A 255 8.84 6.90 17.56
N ARG A 256 9.78 7.70 18.00
CA ARG A 256 10.86 8.27 17.17
C ARG A 256 10.37 8.81 15.82
N PRO A 257 9.45 9.82 15.83
CA PRO A 257 8.92 10.38 14.61
C PRO A 257 10.04 10.99 13.75
N TRP A 258 9.90 10.91 12.44
CA TRP A 258 10.70 11.68 11.50
C TRP A 258 10.14 13.11 11.40
N LEU A 259 11.04 14.06 11.27
CA LEU A 259 10.75 15.48 11.15
C LEU A 259 11.61 16.07 10.05
N ALA A 260 11.01 16.72 9.07
CA ALA A 260 11.73 17.45 8.04
C ALA A 260 11.31 18.92 8.04
N LEU A 261 12.26 19.81 7.83
CA LEU A 261 11.99 21.20 7.56
C LEU A 261 12.32 21.52 6.11
N SER A 262 11.36 22.14 5.43
CA SER A 262 11.54 22.71 4.09
C SER A 262 11.40 24.24 4.19
N ASP A 263 12.33 24.95 3.56
CA ASP A 263 12.38 26.43 3.63
C ASP A 263 11.42 27.03 2.60
N ILE A 264 10.29 27.57 3.08
CA ILE A 264 9.27 28.20 2.23
C ILE A 264 9.82 29.41 1.46
N GLY A 265 10.89 30.04 1.96
CA GLY A 265 11.55 31.17 1.31
C GLY A 265 12.57 30.77 0.22
N ALA A 266 12.87 29.46 0.10
CA ALA A 266 13.89 28.91 -0.81
C ALA A 266 13.33 27.75 -1.64
N ASP A 267 12.26 28.00 -2.40
CA ASP A 267 11.59 27.03 -3.28
C ASP A 267 11.19 25.73 -2.56
N ASP A 268 10.81 25.83 -1.28
CA ASP A 268 10.42 24.71 -0.41
C ASP A 268 11.51 23.62 -0.25
N GLN A 269 12.76 23.97 -0.46
CA GLN A 269 13.86 23.01 -0.35
C GLN A 269 14.00 22.45 1.06
N GLN A 270 14.20 21.13 1.16
CA GLN A 270 14.60 20.46 2.39
C GLN A 270 15.89 21.07 2.97
N VAL A 271 15.85 21.48 4.23
CA VAL A 271 17.00 22.04 4.96
C VAL A 271 17.38 21.25 6.20
N TYR A 272 16.47 20.38 6.66
CA TYR A 272 16.71 19.50 7.80
C TYR A 272 15.84 18.25 7.68
N THR A 273 16.40 17.10 8.09
CA THR A 273 15.59 15.90 8.40
C THR A 273 16.28 15.13 9.52
N GLY A 274 15.55 14.95 10.60
CA GLY A 274 16.03 14.28 11.80
C GLY A 274 14.95 13.50 12.49
N ARG A 275 15.32 12.84 13.59
CA ARG A 275 14.46 11.91 14.31
C ARG A 275 14.18 12.36 15.73
N GLY A 276 12.93 12.23 16.16
CA GLY A 276 12.55 12.44 17.55
C GLY A 276 12.91 11.26 18.46
N ASN A 277 12.57 11.39 19.73
CA ASN A 277 12.79 10.38 20.78
C ASN A 277 11.66 9.35 20.81
N SER A 278 11.89 8.24 21.53
CA SER A 278 10.89 7.16 21.68
C SER A 278 9.62 7.58 22.42
N ASP A 279 9.66 8.65 23.21
CA ASP A 279 8.50 9.23 23.87
C ASP A 279 7.79 10.30 23.02
N GLY A 280 8.14 10.41 21.72
CA GLY A 280 7.58 11.38 20.78
C GLY A 280 8.15 12.79 20.89
N THR A 281 8.98 13.10 21.89
CA THR A 281 9.60 14.41 22.01
C THR A 281 10.64 14.64 20.95
N PHE A 282 10.82 15.89 20.52
CA PHE A 282 11.87 16.28 19.58
C PHE A 282 12.44 17.64 19.89
N LEU A 283 13.68 17.83 19.43
CA LEU A 283 14.39 19.09 19.50
C LEU A 283 15.19 19.27 18.21
N ILE A 284 14.92 20.34 17.48
CA ILE A 284 15.66 20.74 16.28
C ILE A 284 16.47 22.00 16.63
N PRO A 285 17.76 21.88 16.90
CA PRO A 285 18.63 23.01 17.22
C PRO A 285 19.17 23.69 15.96
N ASN A 286 19.76 24.84 16.14
CA ASN A 286 20.51 25.58 15.10
C ASN A 286 19.67 25.97 13.87
N VAL A 287 18.36 26.16 14.05
CA VAL A 287 17.46 26.56 12.97
C VAL A 287 17.71 28.01 12.58
N PRO A 288 18.09 28.34 11.36
CA PRO A 288 18.21 29.72 10.90
C PRO A 288 16.89 30.48 11.05
N PRO A 289 16.87 31.80 11.25
CA PRO A 289 15.64 32.58 11.21
C PRO A 289 14.99 32.45 9.82
N GLY A 290 13.69 32.09 9.81
CA GLY A 290 12.96 31.84 8.57
C GLY A 290 11.56 31.29 8.81
N VAL A 291 10.88 30.95 7.71
CA VAL A 291 9.57 30.32 7.73
C VAL A 291 9.69 28.95 7.06
N TYR A 292 9.29 27.92 7.78
CA TYR A 292 9.49 26.54 7.36
C TYR A 292 8.18 25.77 7.33
N GLN A 293 8.07 24.82 6.38
CA GLN A 293 7.11 23.73 6.49
C GLN A 293 7.78 22.61 7.31
N LEU A 294 7.19 22.26 8.45
CA LEU A 294 7.56 21.08 9.22
C LEU A 294 6.70 19.91 8.80
N ALA A 295 7.27 18.92 8.16
CA ALA A 295 6.65 17.63 7.88
C ALA A 295 6.95 16.64 9.01
N ILE A 296 5.96 15.84 9.38
CA ILE A 296 6.04 14.88 10.49
C ILE A 296 5.43 13.55 10.03
N TRP A 297 6.19 12.45 10.14
CA TRP A 297 5.71 11.09 9.85
C TRP A 297 6.46 10.08 10.72
N ASP A 298 6.11 8.81 10.61
CA ASP A 298 6.80 7.70 11.28
C ASP A 298 7.40 6.71 10.29
N GLU A 299 8.42 6.00 10.71
CA GLU A 299 9.16 5.08 9.83
C GLU A 299 8.30 3.93 9.27
N PRO A 300 7.35 3.32 10.03
CA PRO A 300 6.46 2.32 9.48
C PRO A 300 5.38 2.88 8.54
N LEU A 301 5.27 4.20 8.44
CA LEU A 301 4.22 4.92 7.68
C LEU A 301 2.79 4.66 8.18
N ASP A 302 2.62 4.27 9.43
CA ASP A 302 1.31 4.04 10.05
C ASP A 302 0.49 5.32 10.18
N HIS A 303 1.17 6.48 10.25
CA HIS A 303 0.55 7.79 10.37
C HIS A 303 0.56 8.53 9.04
N ILE A 304 -0.48 9.31 8.82
CA ILE A 304 -0.55 10.23 7.68
C ILE A 304 0.48 11.33 7.89
N ILE A 305 1.34 11.56 6.90
CA ILE A 305 2.27 12.69 6.93
C ILE A 305 1.53 13.98 7.22
N SER A 306 1.98 14.72 8.19
CA SER A 306 1.28 15.90 8.72
C SER A 306 2.19 17.11 8.70
N PHE A 307 1.60 18.27 8.45
CA PHE A 307 2.34 19.49 8.20
C PHE A 307 2.02 20.59 9.22
N ARG A 308 3.03 21.42 9.53
CA ARG A 308 2.90 22.66 10.29
C ARG A 308 3.79 23.73 9.68
N THR A 309 3.25 24.91 9.51
CA THR A 309 4.09 26.09 9.23
C THR A 309 4.70 26.59 10.54
N VAL A 310 6.00 26.77 10.56
CA VAL A 310 6.77 27.23 11.73
C VAL A 310 7.61 28.44 11.34
N GLU A 311 7.43 29.54 12.05
CA GLU A 311 8.29 30.74 11.94
C GLU A 311 9.30 30.76 13.09
N VAL A 312 10.56 30.91 12.75
CA VAL A 312 11.66 30.95 13.72
C VAL A 312 12.37 32.31 13.63
N GLY A 313 12.31 33.05 14.70
CA GLY A 313 13.08 34.31 14.85
C GLY A 313 14.50 34.10 15.38
N PRO A 314 15.35 35.16 15.34
CA PRO A 314 16.69 35.10 15.88
C PRO A 314 16.74 34.70 17.35
N ASN A 315 17.54 33.69 17.71
CA ASN A 315 17.69 33.16 19.08
C ASN A 315 16.39 32.71 19.74
N GLN A 316 15.35 32.46 18.95
CA GLN A 316 14.03 32.06 19.43
C GLN A 316 13.97 30.58 19.70
N THR A 317 13.31 30.20 20.80
CA THR A 317 12.83 28.83 21.01
C THR A 317 11.35 28.79 20.68
N VAL A 318 10.98 28.04 19.64
CA VAL A 318 9.61 27.80 19.26
C VAL A 318 9.16 26.47 19.89
N ASP A 319 8.27 26.55 20.87
CA ASP A 319 7.68 25.38 21.50
C ASP A 319 6.31 25.09 20.88
N LEU A 320 6.23 24.00 20.11
CA LEU A 320 4.99 23.60 19.42
C LEU A 320 4.04 22.80 20.31
N GLY A 321 4.46 22.51 21.58
CA GLY A 321 3.66 21.72 22.50
C GLY A 321 3.41 20.29 22.00
N GLU A 322 2.21 19.80 22.21
CA GLU A 322 1.78 18.48 21.75
C GLU A 322 1.16 18.57 20.34
N ILE A 323 1.67 17.79 19.40
CA ILE A 323 1.25 17.74 18.00
C ILE A 323 0.57 16.40 17.75
N GLY A 324 -0.70 16.43 17.38
CA GLY A 324 -1.42 15.23 16.96
C GLY A 324 -1.22 14.94 15.49
N ILE A 325 -0.92 13.68 15.16
CA ILE A 325 -0.94 13.17 13.79
C ILE A 325 -1.90 11.97 13.67
N PRO A 326 -2.73 11.91 12.62
CA PRO A 326 -3.71 10.84 12.44
C PRO A 326 -3.06 9.58 11.88
N ARG A 327 -3.61 8.41 12.24
CA ARG A 327 -3.26 7.14 11.60
C ARG A 327 -4.08 6.90 10.34
N TRP A 328 -3.50 6.15 9.41
CA TRP A 328 -4.22 5.63 8.23
C TRP A 328 -5.34 4.68 8.62
N PHE A 329 -5.09 3.83 9.64
CA PHE A 329 -6.05 2.84 10.10
C PHE A 329 -6.32 2.97 11.59
N GLY A 330 -7.58 2.71 11.96
CA GLY A 330 -7.99 2.59 13.35
C GLY A 330 -7.78 1.18 13.89
N TYR A 331 -7.88 1.04 15.20
CA TYR A 331 -7.93 -0.26 15.86
C TYR A 331 -9.37 -0.75 15.98
N ILE A 332 -9.57 -2.02 15.63
CA ILE A 332 -10.79 -2.74 15.97
C ILE A 332 -10.44 -3.63 17.16
N ARG A 333 -11.15 -3.45 18.26
CA ARG A 333 -11.05 -4.31 19.43
C ARG A 333 -12.38 -5.02 19.63
N GLY A 334 -12.34 -6.26 20.03
CA GLY A 334 -13.53 -7.03 20.32
C GLY A 334 -13.18 -8.28 21.13
N THR A 335 -14.19 -8.87 21.73
CA THR A 335 -14.10 -10.13 22.44
C THR A 335 -14.86 -11.19 21.65
N ALA A 336 -14.22 -12.31 21.38
CA ALA A 336 -14.91 -13.51 20.95
C ALA A 336 -15.30 -14.29 22.21
N PHE A 337 -16.56 -14.63 22.35
CA PHE A 337 -17.08 -15.26 23.55
C PHE A 337 -18.00 -16.44 23.20
N VAL A 338 -18.27 -17.28 24.19
CA VAL A 338 -19.28 -18.34 24.10
C VAL A 338 -20.57 -17.74 24.60
N ASP A 339 -21.48 -17.47 23.69
CA ASP A 339 -22.83 -16.96 23.95
C ASP A 339 -23.66 -18.11 24.54
N LEU A 340 -23.91 -18.04 25.84
CA LEU A 340 -24.54 -19.12 26.59
C LEU A 340 -26.08 -19.09 26.50
N ASP A 341 -26.66 -17.93 26.29
CA ASP A 341 -28.11 -17.76 26.21
C ASP A 341 -28.63 -17.49 24.78
N GLY A 342 -27.71 -17.26 23.82
CA GLY A 342 -28.01 -17.11 22.40
C GLY A 342 -28.56 -15.74 22.00
N ASP A 343 -28.29 -14.72 22.80
CA ASP A 343 -28.79 -13.36 22.54
C ASP A 343 -27.83 -12.49 21.68
N GLY A 344 -26.58 -12.94 21.50
CA GLY A 344 -25.55 -12.25 20.71
C GLY A 344 -24.87 -11.07 21.42
N VAL A 345 -25.09 -10.90 22.70
CA VAL A 345 -24.51 -9.83 23.51
C VAL A 345 -23.61 -10.46 24.58
N TRP A 346 -22.37 -9.96 24.72
CA TRP A 346 -21.46 -10.46 25.75
C TRP A 346 -21.88 -9.96 27.14
N GLU A 347 -21.98 -10.88 28.08
CA GLU A 347 -22.37 -10.63 29.45
C GLU A 347 -21.39 -11.20 30.48
N GLU A 348 -21.47 -10.70 31.72
CA GLU A 348 -20.66 -11.20 32.83
C GLU A 348 -21.00 -12.67 33.14
N GLY A 349 -20.00 -13.54 32.99
CA GLY A 349 -20.14 -15.00 33.18
C GLY A 349 -20.01 -15.79 31.88
N GLU A 350 -20.03 -15.13 30.75
CA GLU A 350 -19.72 -15.75 29.46
C GLU A 350 -18.22 -15.82 29.20
N PRO A 351 -17.68 -17.03 28.98
CA PRO A 351 -16.26 -17.18 28.81
C PRO A 351 -15.75 -16.67 27.45
N GLY A 352 -14.58 -16.04 27.43
CA GLY A 352 -13.88 -15.73 26.20
C GLY A 352 -13.52 -16.98 25.41
N SER A 353 -13.46 -16.86 24.09
CA SER A 353 -13.05 -17.93 23.18
C SER A 353 -11.62 -17.67 22.67
N PRO A 354 -10.59 -18.35 23.23
CA PRO A 354 -9.22 -18.20 22.78
C PRO A 354 -8.96 -18.92 21.45
N ASN A 355 -7.92 -18.47 20.73
CA ASN A 355 -7.47 -19.04 19.46
C ASN A 355 -8.51 -19.03 18.34
N VAL A 356 -9.49 -18.15 18.41
CA VAL A 356 -10.43 -17.95 17.32
C VAL A 356 -9.80 -17.06 16.25
N ALA A 357 -9.80 -17.54 15.00
CA ALA A 357 -9.30 -16.75 13.88
C ALA A 357 -10.26 -15.61 13.54
N VAL A 358 -9.82 -14.38 13.72
CA VAL A 358 -10.56 -13.16 13.37
C VAL A 358 -9.99 -12.56 12.09
N LYS A 359 -10.85 -12.24 11.14
CA LYS A 359 -10.45 -11.69 9.85
C LYS A 359 -11.22 -10.43 9.55
N THR A 360 -10.50 -9.35 9.21
CA THR A 360 -11.12 -8.21 8.56
C THR A 360 -11.22 -8.47 7.06
N ARG A 361 -12.28 -7.98 6.45
CA ARG A 361 -12.51 -8.12 5.00
C ARG A 361 -12.90 -6.79 4.41
N PHE A 362 -12.42 -6.52 3.20
CA PHE A 362 -12.96 -5.45 2.39
C PHE A 362 -14.41 -5.74 2.00
N LYS A 363 -15.11 -4.72 1.51
CA LYS A 363 -16.50 -4.83 1.07
C LYS A 363 -16.69 -5.85 -0.06
N ASP A 364 -15.68 -6.06 -0.88
CA ASP A 364 -15.63 -7.08 -1.96
C ASP A 364 -15.41 -8.50 -1.42
N GLY A 365 -15.18 -8.66 -0.10
CA GLY A 365 -14.98 -9.91 0.58
C GLY A 365 -13.52 -10.39 0.65
N SER A 366 -12.57 -9.70 0.03
CA SER A 366 -11.15 -10.02 0.18
C SER A 366 -10.69 -9.83 1.63
N VAL A 367 -9.74 -10.67 2.07
CA VAL A 367 -9.20 -10.60 3.44
C VAL A 367 -8.11 -9.56 3.48
N GLN A 368 -8.27 -8.57 4.33
CA GLN A 368 -7.28 -7.52 4.56
C GLN A 368 -6.29 -7.91 5.65
N TYR A 369 -6.79 -8.38 6.78
CA TYR A 369 -5.99 -8.71 7.95
C TYR A 369 -6.52 -9.96 8.65
N THR A 370 -5.64 -10.73 9.25
CA THR A 370 -6.01 -11.90 10.05
C THR A 370 -5.26 -11.87 11.38
N THR A 371 -5.98 -12.09 12.47
CA THR A 371 -5.41 -12.30 13.81
C THR A 371 -6.12 -13.45 14.50
N VAL A 372 -5.66 -13.81 15.68
CA VAL A 372 -6.30 -14.78 16.57
C VAL A 372 -6.54 -14.13 17.92
N THR A 373 -7.64 -14.51 18.57
CA THR A 373 -7.92 -14.09 19.95
C THR A 373 -6.85 -14.64 20.89
N ASP A 374 -6.50 -13.83 21.88
CA ASP A 374 -5.57 -14.22 22.93
C ASP A 374 -6.14 -15.29 23.89
N PRO A 375 -5.34 -15.81 24.82
CA PRO A 375 -5.78 -16.85 25.75
C PRO A 375 -6.69 -16.37 26.88
N GLN A 376 -6.97 -15.06 26.99
CA GLN A 376 -7.77 -14.49 28.09
C GLN A 376 -9.22 -14.31 27.75
#